data_39cd62d2886f1e1aecf75237eb99f12f
#
_entry.id   39cd62d2886f1e1aecf75237eb99f12f
#
_cell.length_a   1.000
_cell.length_b   1.000
_cell.length_c   1.000
_cell.angle_alpha   90.00
_cell.angle_beta   90.00
_cell.angle_gamma   90.00
#
_symmetry.space_group_name_H-M   'P 1'
#
loop_
_entity.id
_entity.type
_entity.pdbx_description
1 polymer ?
#
loop_
_entity_poly.entity_id
_entity_poly.type
_entity_poly.pdbx_seq_one_letter_code
_entity_poly.pdbx_strand_id
1 'polypeptide(L)'
;MKSASYKIILIFFLAFSCYKVSAQAKVTDPHAGHGSHAGNSASASSKSTTTASTKKYQQINDNMHKSMDIKFTGDADKDFLAAMIPHHQGAVEMAEVVLQHGKNPKIRQLAQEIITMQKKEIAEMKQLLKDSK
;
A
#
# COMPACT_ATOMS: atom_id res chain seq x y z
N MET A 1 9.33 -22.24 -45.49
CA MET A 1 10.29 -22.13 -44.37
C MET A 1 10.21 -20.69 -43.88
N LYS A 2 9.48 -20.43 -42.79
CA LYS A 2 9.34 -19.06 -42.22
C LYS A 2 10.04 -19.06 -40.86
N SER A 3 11.18 -18.35 -40.79
CA SER A 3 12.00 -18.16 -39.60
C SER A 3 11.27 -17.24 -38.60
N ALA A 4 11.00 -17.75 -37.40
CA ALA A 4 10.47 -16.96 -36.31
C ALA A 4 11.63 -16.30 -35.56
N SER A 5 11.74 -14.98 -35.70
CA SER A 5 12.71 -14.18 -34.96
C SER A 5 12.21 -13.97 -33.52
N TYR A 6 12.77 -14.70 -32.57
CA TYR A 6 12.60 -14.43 -31.14
C TYR A 6 13.42 -13.21 -30.76
N LYS A 7 12.76 -12.09 -30.53
CA LYS A 7 13.39 -10.93 -29.89
C LYS A 7 13.56 -11.24 -28.41
N ILE A 8 14.81 -11.53 -28.01
CA ILE A 8 15.23 -11.68 -26.62
C ILE A 8 15.11 -10.31 -25.96
N ILE A 9 14.11 -10.16 -25.09
CA ILE A 9 14.01 -8.99 -24.21
C ILE A 9 14.96 -9.23 -23.05
N LEU A 10 16.08 -8.51 -23.08
CA LEU A 10 17.08 -8.51 -22.02
C LEU A 10 16.50 -7.78 -20.82
N ILE A 11 16.04 -8.52 -19.81
CA ILE A 11 15.60 -7.99 -18.53
C ILE A 11 16.85 -7.61 -17.75
N PHE A 12 17.11 -6.33 -17.60
CA PHE A 12 18.13 -5.80 -16.71
C PHE A 12 17.75 -6.09 -15.26
N PHE A 13 18.30 -7.17 -14.70
CA PHE A 13 18.36 -7.37 -13.26
C PHE A 13 19.37 -6.37 -12.68
N LEU A 14 18.87 -5.27 -12.14
CA LEU A 14 19.64 -4.42 -11.26
C LEU A 14 19.87 -5.18 -9.95
N ALA A 15 21.10 -5.68 -9.80
CA ALA A 15 21.60 -6.32 -8.60
C ALA A 15 21.48 -5.36 -7.42
N PHE A 16 20.54 -5.62 -6.54
CA PHE A 16 20.43 -4.97 -5.24
C PHE A 16 21.54 -5.55 -4.36
N SER A 17 22.62 -4.78 -4.22
CA SER A 17 23.77 -5.13 -3.40
C SER A 17 23.33 -5.29 -1.95
N CYS A 18 23.41 -6.52 -1.44
CA CYS A 18 23.19 -6.87 -0.06
C CYS A 18 24.20 -6.16 0.84
N TYR A 19 23.79 -5.08 1.51
CA TYR A 19 24.53 -4.52 2.62
C TYR A 19 24.26 -5.39 3.87
N LYS A 20 25.23 -6.22 4.20
CA LYS A 20 25.19 -7.01 5.45
C LYS A 20 25.43 -6.07 6.62
N VAL A 21 24.38 -5.68 7.32
CA VAL A 21 24.48 -5.14 8.67
C VAL A 21 24.37 -6.30 9.63
N SER A 22 25.51 -6.71 10.17
CA SER A 22 25.60 -7.61 11.31
C SER A 22 25.42 -6.79 12.58
N ALA A 23 24.30 -6.92 13.24
CA ALA A 23 24.11 -6.51 14.62
C ALA A 23 23.28 -7.57 15.34
N GLN A 24 23.98 -8.45 16.06
CA GLN A 24 23.38 -9.32 17.06
C GLN A 24 22.87 -8.46 18.22
N ALA A 25 21.56 -8.30 18.34
CA ALA A 25 20.92 -7.83 19.56
C ALA A 25 20.17 -8.99 20.20
N LYS A 26 20.60 -9.31 21.41
CA LYS A 26 20.10 -10.32 22.35
C LYS A 26 18.61 -10.07 22.60
N VAL A 27 17.77 -11.01 22.18
CA VAL A 27 16.35 -11.05 22.54
C VAL A 27 16.24 -11.42 24.00
N THR A 28 15.85 -10.47 24.83
CA THR A 28 15.31 -10.73 26.18
C THR A 28 13.82 -10.41 26.11
N ASP A 29 13.02 -11.45 26.25
CA ASP A 29 11.58 -11.38 26.42
C ASP A 29 11.25 -10.80 27.81
N PRO A 30 10.34 -9.83 27.94
CA PRO A 30 9.65 -9.56 29.17
C PRO A 30 8.14 -9.47 29.01
N HIS A 31 7.47 -10.60 28.93
CA HIS A 31 6.08 -10.66 29.30
C HIS A 31 5.95 -10.80 30.81
N ALA A 32 5.77 -9.68 31.52
CA ALA A 32 5.02 -9.62 32.79
C ALA A 32 4.88 -8.16 33.23
N GLY A 33 3.66 -7.69 33.44
CA GLY A 33 3.43 -6.42 34.14
C GLY A 33 2.19 -5.67 33.64
N HIS A 34 1.01 -6.12 34.10
CA HIS A 34 -0.16 -5.25 34.16
C HIS A 34 0.10 -4.13 35.17
N GLY A 35 0.42 -2.95 34.69
CA GLY A 35 0.55 -1.74 35.51
C GLY A 35 -0.45 -0.70 35.06
N SER A 36 -1.48 -0.49 35.86
CA SER A 36 -2.43 0.62 35.70
C SER A 36 -1.69 1.95 35.87
N HIS A 37 -1.46 2.69 34.81
CA HIS A 37 -1.02 4.08 34.88
C HIS A 37 -2.20 5.01 34.60
N ALA A 38 -2.81 5.49 35.67
CA ALA A 38 -3.53 6.75 35.68
C ALA A 38 -2.49 7.85 35.49
N GLY A 39 -2.24 8.24 34.26
CA GLY A 39 -1.38 9.36 33.86
C GLY A 39 -2.23 10.50 33.36
N ASN A 40 -2.26 11.56 34.15
CA ASN A 40 -2.87 12.85 33.92
C ASN A 40 -2.38 13.44 32.58
N SER A 41 -3.11 13.19 31.48
CA SER A 41 -2.84 13.83 30.19
C SER A 41 -3.53 15.19 30.21
N ALA A 42 -2.73 16.23 30.44
CA ALA A 42 -3.14 17.60 30.15
C ALA A 42 -3.49 17.63 28.65
N SER A 43 -4.80 17.59 28.38
CA SER A 43 -5.38 17.79 27.06
C SER A 43 -5.13 19.24 26.63
N ALA A 44 -4.00 19.47 25.98
CA ALA A 44 -3.86 20.64 25.14
C ALA A 44 -4.85 20.43 23.98
N SER A 45 -6.04 21.03 24.14
CA SER A 45 -7.03 21.18 23.08
C SER A 45 -6.44 22.04 21.98
N SER A 46 -5.56 21.47 21.17
CA SER A 46 -5.26 22.02 19.86
C SER A 46 -6.52 21.83 19.04
N LYS A 47 -7.19 22.92 18.72
CA LYS A 47 -8.30 22.99 17.78
C LYS A 47 -7.76 22.46 16.43
N SER A 48 -7.76 21.15 16.26
CA SER A 48 -7.34 20.48 15.03
C SER A 48 -8.32 20.92 13.95
N THR A 49 -7.94 21.95 13.20
CA THR A 49 -8.67 22.32 12.00
C THR A 49 -8.44 21.22 10.97
N THR A 50 -9.37 20.27 10.91
CA THR A 50 -9.35 19.19 9.94
C THR A 50 -9.34 19.78 8.54
N THR A 51 -8.21 19.66 7.84
CA THR A 51 -8.06 20.17 6.47
C THR A 51 -8.89 19.36 5.47
N ALA A 52 -9.10 19.93 4.28
CA ALA A 52 -9.79 19.21 3.19
C ALA A 52 -9.06 17.91 2.82
N SER A 53 -7.73 17.92 2.78
CA SER A 53 -6.92 16.73 2.54
C SER A 53 -7.06 15.68 3.66
N THR A 54 -7.07 16.10 4.93
CA THR A 54 -7.25 15.19 6.06
C THR A 54 -8.61 14.47 5.97
N LYS A 55 -9.69 15.20 5.67
CA LYS A 55 -11.02 14.59 5.49
C LYS A 55 -11.03 13.57 4.37
N LYS A 56 -10.37 13.89 3.24
CA LYS A 56 -10.27 12.97 2.10
C LYS A 56 -9.51 11.69 2.47
N TYR A 57 -8.35 11.80 3.16
CA TYR A 57 -7.61 10.62 3.61
C TYR A 57 -8.43 9.74 4.57
N GLN A 58 -9.15 10.34 5.51
CA GLN A 58 -10.04 9.60 6.41
C GLN A 58 -11.12 8.84 5.63
N GLN A 59 -11.79 9.51 4.70
CA GLN A 59 -12.81 8.88 3.86
C GLN A 59 -12.26 7.75 2.99
N ILE A 60 -11.06 7.91 2.41
CA ILE A 60 -10.39 6.87 1.61
C ILE A 60 -10.08 5.67 2.49
N ASN A 61 -9.54 5.88 3.70
CA ASN A 61 -9.27 4.80 4.65
C ASN A 61 -10.53 4.03 5.02
N ASP A 62 -11.62 4.73 5.35
CA ASP A 62 -12.90 4.12 5.71
C ASP A 62 -13.47 3.30 4.54
N ASN A 63 -13.39 3.82 3.32
CA ASN A 63 -13.86 3.12 2.13
C ASN A 63 -13.00 1.90 1.82
N MET A 64 -11.66 2.02 1.92
CA MET A 64 -10.73 0.93 1.71
C MET A 64 -10.98 -0.20 2.72
N HIS A 65 -11.11 0.10 4.01
CA HIS A 65 -11.43 -0.89 5.03
C HIS A 65 -12.72 -1.63 4.74
N LYS A 66 -13.80 -0.92 4.37
CA LYS A 66 -15.06 -1.54 3.97
C LYS A 66 -14.92 -2.43 2.73
N SER A 67 -14.12 -2.00 1.76
CA SER A 67 -13.93 -2.75 0.51
C SER A 67 -13.01 -3.96 0.69
N MET A 68 -12.18 -3.97 1.74
CA MET A 68 -11.32 -5.10 2.12
C MET A 68 -12.01 -6.09 3.07
N ASP A 69 -13.22 -5.80 3.54
CA ASP A 69 -14.06 -6.74 4.29
C ASP A 69 -14.70 -7.74 3.30
N ILE A 70 -13.85 -8.61 2.76
CA ILE A 70 -14.23 -9.63 1.76
C ILE A 70 -14.43 -10.98 2.42
N LYS A 71 -15.35 -11.77 1.86
CA LYS A 71 -15.49 -13.16 2.27
C LYS A 71 -14.46 -14.02 1.53
N PHE A 72 -13.47 -14.54 2.26
CA PHE A 72 -12.47 -15.44 1.72
C PHE A 72 -13.08 -16.77 1.25
N THR A 73 -12.58 -17.24 0.11
CA THR A 73 -13.06 -18.48 -0.53
C THR A 73 -12.27 -19.71 -0.07
N GLY A 74 -11.06 -19.51 0.48
CA GLY A 74 -10.10 -20.56 0.79
C GLY A 74 -9.14 -20.87 -0.36
N ASP A 75 -9.30 -20.24 -1.51
CA ASP A 75 -8.37 -20.26 -2.63
C ASP A 75 -7.42 -19.06 -2.49
N ALA A 76 -6.16 -19.32 -2.12
CA ALA A 76 -5.19 -18.30 -1.80
C ALA A 76 -4.94 -17.31 -2.95
N ASP A 77 -4.97 -17.77 -4.20
CA ASP A 77 -4.74 -16.90 -5.36
C ASP A 77 -5.92 -15.96 -5.59
N LYS A 78 -7.14 -16.49 -5.53
CA LYS A 78 -8.37 -15.67 -5.65
C LYS A 78 -8.52 -14.69 -4.50
N ASP A 79 -8.28 -15.14 -3.28
CA ASP A 79 -8.41 -14.34 -2.07
C ASP A 79 -7.38 -13.21 -2.06
N PHE A 80 -6.15 -13.47 -2.52
CA PHE A 80 -5.12 -12.46 -2.71
C PHE A 80 -5.57 -11.39 -3.72
N LEU A 81 -6.01 -11.80 -4.91
CA LEU A 81 -6.43 -10.88 -5.96
C LEU A 81 -7.64 -10.03 -5.51
N ALA A 82 -8.61 -10.65 -4.86
CA ALA A 82 -9.80 -9.98 -4.36
C ALA A 82 -9.49 -8.92 -3.30
N ALA A 83 -8.51 -9.20 -2.42
CA ALA A 83 -8.08 -8.26 -1.38
C ALA A 83 -7.17 -7.15 -1.94
N MET A 84 -6.27 -7.48 -2.86
CA MET A 84 -5.28 -6.52 -3.38
C MET A 84 -5.89 -5.49 -4.32
N ILE A 85 -6.94 -5.81 -5.05
CA ILE A 85 -7.62 -4.84 -5.93
C ILE A 85 -8.12 -3.62 -5.15
N PRO A 86 -8.94 -3.74 -4.09
CA PRO A 86 -9.38 -2.58 -3.31
C PRO A 86 -8.24 -1.89 -2.56
N HIS A 87 -7.22 -2.61 -2.11
CA HIS A 87 -6.02 -2.02 -1.49
C HIS A 87 -5.30 -1.08 -2.47
N HIS A 88 -5.06 -1.53 -3.70
CA HIS A 88 -4.43 -0.72 -4.74
C HIS A 88 -5.29 0.47 -5.14
N GLN A 89 -6.62 0.31 -5.16
CA GLN A 89 -7.54 1.41 -5.43
C GLN A 89 -7.40 2.51 -4.37
N GLY A 90 -7.34 2.15 -3.09
CA GLY A 90 -7.08 3.09 -2.00
C GLY A 90 -5.75 3.84 -2.14
N ALA A 91 -4.69 3.15 -2.57
CA ALA A 91 -3.39 3.78 -2.83
C ALA A 91 -3.45 4.81 -3.97
N VAL A 92 -4.19 4.51 -5.05
CA VAL A 92 -4.45 5.47 -6.15
C VAL A 92 -5.17 6.70 -5.63
N GLU A 93 -6.25 6.52 -4.86
CA GLU A 93 -7.03 7.63 -4.31
C GLU A 93 -6.20 8.50 -3.36
N MET A 94 -5.36 7.90 -2.50
CA MET A 94 -4.42 8.65 -1.65
C MET A 94 -3.42 9.46 -2.46
N ALA A 95 -2.87 8.91 -3.54
CA ALA A 95 -1.95 9.61 -4.42
C ALA A 95 -2.64 10.77 -5.15
N GLU A 96 -3.91 10.63 -5.53
CA GLU A 96 -4.71 11.70 -6.12
C GLU A 96 -4.93 12.87 -5.14
N VAL A 97 -5.08 12.59 -3.82
CA VAL A 97 -5.12 13.66 -2.80
C VAL A 97 -3.79 14.44 -2.76
N VAL A 98 -2.65 13.75 -2.89
CA VAL A 98 -1.34 14.42 -2.99
C VAL A 98 -1.28 15.34 -4.21
N LEU A 99 -1.79 14.90 -5.36
CA LEU A 99 -1.82 15.74 -6.57
C LEU A 99 -2.74 16.96 -6.43
N GLN A 100 -3.78 16.88 -5.61
CA GLN A 100 -4.72 18.00 -5.39
C GLN A 100 -4.23 18.99 -4.33
N HIS A 101 -3.57 18.51 -3.28
CA HIS A 101 -3.28 19.30 -2.08
C HIS A 101 -1.78 19.40 -1.75
N GLY A 102 -0.96 18.47 -2.24
CA GLY A 102 0.47 18.43 -1.96
C GLY A 102 1.25 19.52 -2.69
N LYS A 103 2.27 20.08 -2.03
CA LYS A 103 3.08 21.19 -2.56
C LYS A 103 4.50 20.76 -2.96
N ASN A 104 4.99 19.66 -2.39
CA ASN A 104 6.34 19.19 -2.66
C ASN A 104 6.41 18.52 -4.05
N PRO A 105 7.23 19.02 -4.99
CA PRO A 105 7.27 18.49 -6.36
C PRO A 105 7.73 17.04 -6.42
N LYS A 106 8.66 16.61 -5.56
CA LYS A 106 9.13 15.22 -5.53
C LYS A 106 8.04 14.27 -5.04
N ILE A 107 7.24 14.68 -4.04
CA ILE A 107 6.12 13.88 -3.54
C ILE A 107 5.00 13.83 -4.58
N ARG A 108 4.74 14.91 -5.28
CA ARG A 108 3.77 14.94 -6.39
C ARG A 108 4.18 14.04 -7.54
N GLN A 109 5.47 14.02 -7.89
CA GLN A 109 6.01 13.10 -8.90
C GLN A 109 5.82 11.65 -8.47
N LEU A 110 6.22 11.30 -7.23
CA LEU A 110 6.01 9.95 -6.68
C LEU A 110 4.53 9.54 -6.73
N ALA A 111 3.61 10.45 -6.37
CA ALA A 111 2.18 10.19 -6.43
C ALA A 111 1.70 9.88 -7.87
N GLN A 112 2.23 10.59 -8.86
CA GLN A 112 1.91 10.32 -10.27
C GLN A 112 2.42 8.95 -10.73
N GLU A 113 3.62 8.56 -10.30
CA GLU A 113 4.19 7.24 -10.59
C GLU A 113 3.37 6.13 -9.94
N ILE A 114 2.96 6.29 -8.67
CA ILE A 114 2.07 5.37 -7.95
C ILE A 114 0.76 5.19 -8.71
N ILE A 115 0.10 6.27 -9.11
CA ILE A 115 -1.17 6.19 -9.86
C ILE A 115 -0.99 5.36 -11.13
N THR A 116 0.07 5.60 -11.88
CA THR A 116 0.33 4.91 -13.14
C THR A 116 0.56 3.42 -12.94
N MET A 117 1.40 3.05 -11.98
CA MET A 117 1.75 1.67 -11.66
C MET A 117 0.55 0.90 -11.11
N GLN A 118 -0.11 1.46 -10.09
CA GLN A 118 -1.23 0.82 -9.42
C GLN A 118 -2.44 0.61 -10.34
N LYS A 119 -2.74 1.55 -11.23
CA LYS A 119 -3.81 1.37 -12.23
C LYS A 119 -3.53 0.22 -13.20
N LYS A 120 -2.27 0.03 -13.58
CA LYS A 120 -1.84 -1.11 -14.42
C LYS A 120 -2.01 -2.43 -13.67
N GLU A 121 -1.52 -2.50 -12.42
CA GLU A 121 -1.62 -3.70 -11.58
C GLU A 121 -3.07 -4.06 -11.27
N ILE A 122 -3.94 -3.09 -11.00
CA ILE A 122 -5.38 -3.32 -10.84
C ILE A 122 -5.99 -3.96 -12.10
N ALA A 123 -5.62 -3.48 -13.28
CA ALA A 123 -6.13 -4.04 -14.53
C ALA A 123 -5.66 -5.49 -14.73
N GLU A 124 -4.40 -5.78 -14.43
CA GLU A 124 -3.82 -7.12 -14.48
C GLU A 124 -4.48 -8.08 -13.48
N MET A 125 -4.61 -7.68 -12.21
CA MET A 125 -5.26 -8.47 -11.17
C MET A 125 -6.73 -8.78 -11.51
N LYS A 126 -7.46 -7.81 -12.07
CA LYS A 126 -8.84 -8.03 -12.52
C LYS A 126 -8.93 -9.04 -13.66
N GLN A 127 -7.96 -9.03 -14.58
CA GLN A 127 -7.90 -10.02 -15.65
C GLN A 127 -7.61 -11.41 -15.10
N LEU A 128 -6.58 -11.55 -14.25
CA LEU A 128 -6.23 -12.82 -13.60
C LEU A 128 -7.39 -13.41 -12.79
N LEU A 129 -8.10 -12.56 -12.03
CA LEU A 129 -9.27 -13.00 -11.25
C LEU A 129 -10.42 -13.46 -12.15
N LYS A 130 -10.58 -12.87 -13.34
CA LYS A 130 -11.58 -13.31 -14.33
C LYS A 130 -11.20 -14.66 -14.96
N ASP A 131 -9.91 -14.87 -15.23
CA ASP A 131 -9.42 -16.08 -15.89
C ASP A 131 -9.34 -17.27 -14.91
N SER A 132 -9.35 -17.02 -13.60
CA SER A 132 -9.35 -18.04 -12.55
C SER A 132 -10.74 -18.63 -12.18
N LYS A 133 -11.78 -18.32 -12.97
CA LYS A 133 -13.16 -18.81 -12.75
C LYS A 133 -13.38 -20.22 -13.30
#